data_094d4a011c8e8d3bd0c7d399b5f8de5e
#
_entry.id   094d4a011c8e8d3bd0c7d399b5f8de5e
#
_cell.length_a   1.000
_cell.length_b   1.000
_cell.length_c   1.000
_cell.angle_alpha   90.00
_cell.angle_beta   90.00
_cell.angle_gamma   90.00
#
_symmetry.space_group_name_H-M   'P 1'
#
loop_
_entity.id
_entity.type
_entity.pdbx_description
1 polymer ?
#
loop_
_entity_poly.entity_id
_entity_poly.type
_entity_poly.pdbx_seq_one_letter_code
_entity_poly.pdbx_strand_id
1 'polypeptide(L)'
;MKKLYLVSNDKIWLSKKKSTSNNDLGTIISCLVKNYNIKLINRESKTKLNFVIKDQFDFCNLNNIKEKNINLLMVSISPYSFFVLLRLIFLSNISVKGCVYLRSDGFLEYKYRYGIFGYYIYYFMFKWISKKLKIISCSNNFTHVKVKNILHPSELNSTWLKKTKIKNKFKTDFLYVGRFKKDKGALYLTKIFKEYLKNYKLTIVGTEKKFIKKNFYNRNIKYIGSISNVKKLINIYDEARIFILPSYIEGFPKVISESLARLKPIIIFEDIKYVVNGRKGIFICKRNELSLKKNINYILNNYKD
;
A
#
# COMPACT_ATOMS: atom_id res chain seq x y z
N MET A 1 -15.77 19.87 17.87
CA MET A 1 -14.98 18.66 17.54
C MET A 1 -13.63 18.74 18.20
N LYS A 2 -13.10 17.58 18.71
CA LYS A 2 -11.75 17.52 19.30
C LYS A 2 -10.68 17.75 18.23
N LYS A 3 -9.62 18.50 18.55
CA LYS A 3 -8.47 18.67 17.66
C LYS A 3 -7.64 17.39 17.62
N LEU A 4 -7.23 16.98 16.41
CA LEU A 4 -6.33 15.84 16.16
C LEU A 4 -5.21 16.27 15.23
N TYR A 5 -3.97 16.20 15.70
CA TYR A 5 -2.80 16.42 14.88
C TYR A 5 -2.46 15.14 14.12
N LEU A 6 -2.31 15.26 12.79
CA LEU A 6 -1.98 14.14 11.91
C LEU A 6 -0.60 14.36 11.30
N VAL A 7 0.29 13.40 11.49
CA VAL A 7 1.65 13.42 10.91
C VAL A 7 1.84 12.23 9.98
N SER A 8 2.29 12.49 8.76
CA SER A 8 2.64 11.45 7.79
C SER A 8 3.86 11.86 6.97
N ASN A 9 4.62 10.86 6.48
CA ASN A 9 5.68 11.10 5.50
C ASN A 9 5.16 11.30 4.07
N ASP A 10 3.89 11.01 3.83
CA ASP A 10 3.25 11.22 2.54
C ASP A 10 3.14 12.72 2.25
N LYS A 11 3.30 13.09 0.97
CA LYS A 11 3.21 14.50 0.56
C LYS A 11 1.77 14.91 0.28
N ILE A 12 1.47 16.21 0.48
CA ILE A 12 0.22 16.82 0.08
C ILE A 12 0.51 17.99 -0.87
N TRP A 13 -0.25 18.07 -1.93
CA TRP A 13 -0.28 19.26 -2.79
C TRP A 13 -1.44 20.16 -2.39
N LEU A 14 -1.14 21.42 -2.15
CA LEU A 14 -2.09 22.44 -1.72
C LEU A 14 -2.33 23.45 -2.84
N SER A 15 -3.58 23.86 -3.00
CA SER A 15 -4.00 24.96 -3.85
C SER A 15 -5.11 25.71 -3.13
N LYS A 16 -5.35 26.99 -3.50
CA LYS A 16 -6.41 27.85 -2.90
C LYS A 16 -7.80 27.20 -2.89
N LYS A 17 -8.09 26.29 -3.80
CA LYS A 17 -9.43 25.66 -3.95
C LYS A 17 -9.45 24.13 -3.73
N LYS A 18 -8.30 23.43 -3.74
CA LYS A 18 -8.26 21.95 -3.71
C LYS A 18 -6.96 21.47 -3.10
N SER A 19 -7.06 20.43 -2.31
CA SER A 19 -5.92 19.70 -1.78
C SER A 19 -5.89 18.30 -2.36
N THR A 20 -4.70 17.78 -2.68
CA THR A 20 -4.56 16.39 -3.18
C THR A 20 -3.45 15.66 -2.45
N SER A 21 -3.65 14.36 -2.25
CA SER A 21 -2.71 13.44 -1.61
C SER A 21 -2.61 12.12 -2.39
N ASN A 22 -1.86 11.16 -1.84
CA ASN A 22 -2.06 9.77 -2.22
C ASN A 22 -3.39 9.24 -1.64
N ASN A 23 -3.88 8.12 -2.19
CA ASN A 23 -5.16 7.54 -1.79
C ASN A 23 -5.20 7.20 -0.30
N ASP A 24 -4.13 6.63 0.26
CA ASP A 24 -4.10 6.17 1.64
C ASP A 24 -4.28 7.32 2.64
N LEU A 25 -3.47 8.38 2.50
CA LEU A 25 -3.55 9.55 3.39
C LEU A 25 -4.86 10.28 3.18
N GLY A 26 -5.31 10.45 1.93
CA GLY A 26 -6.57 11.10 1.61
C GLY A 26 -7.77 10.39 2.23
N THR A 27 -7.82 9.05 2.16
CA THR A 27 -8.87 8.25 2.79
C THR A 27 -8.84 8.40 4.32
N ILE A 28 -7.66 8.37 4.95
CA ILE A 28 -7.52 8.57 6.39
C ILE A 28 -8.07 9.95 6.79
N ILE A 29 -7.69 11.02 6.09
CA ILE A 29 -8.18 12.37 6.37
C ILE A 29 -9.70 12.42 6.22
N SER A 30 -10.26 11.96 5.09
CA SER A 30 -11.69 11.99 4.82
C SER A 30 -12.54 11.19 5.83
N CYS A 31 -11.98 10.15 6.41
CA CYS A 31 -12.65 9.41 7.49
C CYS A 31 -12.61 10.17 8.83
N LEU A 32 -11.46 10.77 9.14
CA LEU A 32 -11.26 11.40 10.45
C LEU A 32 -11.92 12.77 10.60
N VAL A 33 -12.06 13.56 9.53
CA VAL A 33 -12.70 14.89 9.56
C VAL A 33 -14.16 14.85 9.98
N LYS A 34 -14.82 13.68 9.87
CA LYS A 34 -16.20 13.49 10.34
C LYS A 34 -16.32 13.66 11.87
N ASN A 35 -15.27 13.35 12.62
CA ASN A 35 -15.28 13.33 14.08
C ASN A 35 -14.25 14.25 14.74
N TYR A 36 -13.26 14.72 13.96
CA TYR A 36 -12.15 15.52 14.47
C TYR A 36 -11.87 16.74 13.60
N ASN A 37 -11.43 17.82 14.26
CA ASN A 37 -10.79 18.95 13.57
C ASN A 37 -9.33 18.57 13.31
N ILE A 38 -8.98 18.28 12.04
CA ILE A 38 -7.67 17.78 11.65
C ILE A 38 -6.69 18.92 11.45
N LYS A 39 -5.57 18.87 12.19
CA LYS A 39 -4.39 19.72 12.02
C LYS A 39 -3.27 18.89 11.41
N LEU A 40 -3.03 19.08 10.11
CA LEU A 40 -2.10 18.26 9.35
C LEU A 40 -0.69 18.82 9.36
N ILE A 41 0.28 18.01 9.80
CA ILE A 41 1.72 18.34 9.79
C ILE A 41 2.39 17.43 8.76
N ASN A 42 2.54 17.93 7.53
CA ASN A 42 3.08 17.14 6.43
C ASN A 42 3.99 17.98 5.53
N ARG A 43 4.71 17.29 4.64
CA ARG A 43 5.49 17.93 3.58
C ARG A 43 4.60 18.26 2.39
N GLU A 44 4.86 19.43 1.78
CA GLU A 44 4.18 19.81 0.55
C GLU A 44 4.74 19.06 -0.67
N SER A 45 3.86 18.79 -1.62
CA SER A 45 4.21 18.26 -2.93
C SER A 45 4.31 19.41 -3.95
N LYS A 46 5.34 19.40 -4.78
CA LYS A 46 5.47 20.34 -5.91
C LYS A 46 4.47 20.06 -7.04
N THR A 47 3.88 18.88 -7.08
CA THR A 47 2.98 18.42 -8.13
C THR A 47 1.68 17.90 -7.57
N LYS A 48 0.58 18.09 -8.32
CA LYS A 48 -0.74 17.55 -7.99
C LYS A 48 -0.70 16.04 -7.88
N LEU A 49 -1.39 15.49 -6.88
CA LEU A 49 -1.48 14.07 -6.58
C LEU A 49 -2.86 13.50 -7.01
N ASN A 50 -3.01 12.18 -6.95
CA ASN A 50 -4.15 11.50 -7.58
C ASN A 50 -5.46 11.56 -6.78
N PHE A 51 -5.39 11.69 -5.45
CA PHE A 51 -6.57 11.71 -4.59
C PHE A 51 -6.93 13.15 -4.25
N VAL A 52 -8.14 13.59 -4.59
CA VAL A 52 -8.68 14.90 -4.23
C VAL A 52 -9.33 14.80 -2.85
N ILE A 53 -8.82 15.57 -1.89
CA ILE A 53 -9.45 15.71 -0.57
C ILE A 53 -10.49 16.81 -0.70
N LYS A 54 -11.75 16.47 -0.49
CA LYS A 54 -12.89 17.40 -0.55
C LYS A 54 -13.20 18.04 0.81
N ASP A 55 -12.77 17.40 1.87
CA ASP A 55 -13.05 17.77 3.24
C ASP A 55 -12.10 18.86 3.71
N GLN A 56 -12.57 19.71 4.64
CA GLN A 56 -11.77 20.77 5.23
C GLN A 56 -10.86 20.22 6.31
N PHE A 57 -9.60 20.57 6.23
CA PHE A 57 -8.59 20.36 7.26
C PHE A 57 -7.61 21.54 7.23
N ASP A 58 -6.94 21.79 8.35
CA ASP A 58 -5.94 22.86 8.43
C ASP A 58 -4.53 22.28 8.27
N PHE A 59 -3.75 22.89 7.40
CA PHE A 59 -2.32 22.64 7.34
C PHE A 59 -1.62 23.39 8.49
N CYS A 60 -0.87 22.68 9.30
CA CYS A 60 -0.26 23.22 10.51
C CYS A 60 1.28 23.23 10.40
N ASN A 61 1.87 24.40 10.58
CA ASN A 61 3.30 24.50 10.78
C ASN A 61 3.62 24.21 12.26
N LEU A 62 4.69 23.45 12.51
CA LEU A 62 5.14 23.11 13.87
C LEU A 62 5.37 24.32 14.76
N ASN A 63 5.84 25.45 14.18
CA ASN A 63 6.11 26.68 14.93
C ASN A 63 4.84 27.39 15.42
N ASN A 64 3.69 27.06 14.85
CA ASN A 64 2.40 27.70 15.15
C ASN A 64 1.56 26.93 16.16
N ILE A 65 2.08 25.82 16.71
CA ILE A 65 1.41 25.05 17.73
C ILE A 65 1.60 25.73 19.09
N LYS A 66 0.50 26.27 19.63
CA LYS A 66 0.47 26.97 20.92
C LYS A 66 -0.01 26.10 22.08
N GLU A 67 -0.65 24.97 21.76
CA GLU A 67 -1.19 24.05 22.75
C GLU A 67 -0.08 23.28 23.48
N LYS A 68 -0.13 23.22 24.82
CA LYS A 68 0.79 22.42 25.65
C LYS A 68 0.49 20.93 25.62
N ASN A 69 -0.75 20.53 25.28
CA ASN A 69 -1.19 19.15 25.22
C ASN A 69 -1.88 18.91 23.87
N ILE A 70 -1.45 17.90 23.12
CA ILE A 70 -2.02 17.57 21.82
C ILE A 70 -2.37 16.08 21.71
N ASN A 71 -3.42 15.78 20.92
CA ASN A 71 -3.69 14.42 20.46
C ASN A 71 -3.05 14.22 19.08
N LEU A 72 -2.22 13.18 18.96
CA LEU A 72 -1.45 12.91 17.74
C LEU A 72 -1.81 11.55 17.14
N LEU A 73 -2.06 11.53 15.84
CA LEU A 73 -2.02 10.33 15.01
C LEU A 73 -0.80 10.41 14.07
N MET A 74 0.14 9.53 14.26
CA MET A 74 1.27 9.36 13.35
C MET A 74 0.98 8.23 12.36
N VAL A 75 1.09 8.49 11.06
CA VAL A 75 0.88 7.49 10.01
C VAL A 75 2.24 7.03 9.49
N SER A 76 2.63 5.84 9.89
CA SER A 76 3.92 5.18 9.66
C SER A 76 5.11 5.87 10.35
N ILE A 77 6.11 5.08 10.69
CA ILE A 77 7.37 5.56 11.22
C ILE A 77 8.33 5.83 10.06
N SER A 78 8.89 7.03 10.05
CA SER A 78 9.89 7.48 9.09
C SER A 78 10.81 8.51 9.77
N PRO A 79 11.99 8.82 9.21
CA PRO A 79 12.82 9.89 9.77
C PRO A 79 12.05 11.21 9.93
N TYR A 80 11.24 11.59 8.94
CA TYR A 80 10.42 12.80 9.02
C TYR A 80 9.45 12.78 10.21
N SER A 81 8.62 11.74 10.33
CA SER A 81 7.65 11.66 11.43
C SER A 81 8.33 11.51 12.80
N PHE A 82 9.47 10.86 12.85
CA PHE A 82 10.30 10.75 14.05
C PHE A 82 10.83 12.13 14.49
N PHE A 83 11.44 12.90 13.59
CA PHE A 83 11.94 14.24 13.90
C PHE A 83 10.82 15.23 14.23
N VAL A 84 9.65 15.12 13.61
CA VAL A 84 8.47 15.91 14.00
C VAL A 84 8.10 15.64 15.46
N LEU A 85 8.04 14.36 15.86
CA LEU A 85 7.71 14.02 17.24
C LEU A 85 8.78 14.48 18.24
N LEU A 86 10.07 14.32 17.90
CA LEU A 86 11.16 14.84 18.72
C LEU A 86 11.03 16.34 18.92
N ARG A 87 10.78 17.08 17.85
CA ARG A 87 10.63 18.54 17.93
C ARG A 87 9.46 18.96 18.81
N LEU A 88 8.30 18.30 18.67
CA LEU A 88 7.13 18.59 19.50
C LEU A 88 7.45 18.41 21.00
N ILE A 89 8.11 17.32 21.37
CA ILE A 89 8.36 16.98 22.77
C ILE A 89 9.51 17.81 23.37
N PHE A 90 10.66 17.91 22.69
CA PHE A 90 11.86 18.50 23.27
C PHE A 90 12.02 19.99 22.99
N LEU A 91 11.74 20.46 21.77
CA LEU A 91 11.94 21.85 21.41
C LEU A 91 10.70 22.73 21.69
N SER A 92 9.51 22.16 21.55
CA SER A 92 8.27 22.89 21.81
C SER A 92 7.66 22.58 23.19
N ASN A 93 8.26 21.68 23.95
CA ASN A 93 7.81 21.23 25.28
C ASN A 93 6.30 20.87 25.33
N ILE A 94 5.85 20.16 24.28
CA ILE A 94 4.45 19.77 24.12
C ILE A 94 4.25 18.35 24.64
N SER A 95 3.27 18.16 25.53
CA SER A 95 2.81 16.83 25.95
C SER A 95 2.00 16.18 24.82
N VAL A 96 2.47 15.06 24.29
CA VAL A 96 1.86 14.35 23.16
C VAL A 96 1.20 13.08 23.66
N LYS A 97 -0.13 12.96 23.44
CA LYS A 97 -0.90 11.71 23.63
C LYS A 97 -1.39 11.22 22.27
N GLY A 98 -1.37 9.90 22.04
CA GLY A 98 -1.91 9.40 20.77
C GLY A 98 -1.37 8.05 20.36
N CYS A 99 -1.37 7.81 19.05
CA CYS A 99 -0.96 6.53 18.49
C CYS A 99 -0.18 6.68 17.19
N VAL A 100 0.57 5.64 16.85
CA VAL A 100 1.17 5.45 15.55
C VAL A 100 0.49 4.28 14.83
N TYR A 101 0.03 4.52 13.60
CA TYR A 101 -0.53 3.51 12.73
C TYR A 101 0.52 2.98 11.76
N LEU A 102 0.93 1.73 11.95
CA LEU A 102 1.91 1.04 11.10
C LEU A 102 1.20 0.41 9.90
N ARG A 103 1.47 0.92 8.70
CA ARG A 103 0.89 0.43 7.42
C ARG A 103 1.69 -0.70 6.77
N SER A 104 2.91 -0.94 7.24
CA SER A 104 3.84 -1.95 6.73
C SER A 104 4.84 -2.34 7.80
N ASP A 105 5.54 -3.47 7.59
CA ASP A 105 6.67 -3.86 8.43
C ASP A 105 7.89 -2.99 8.09
N GLY A 106 8.08 -1.92 8.84
CA GLY A 106 9.19 -1.00 8.63
C GLY A 106 10.56 -1.65 8.88
N PHE A 107 10.68 -2.68 9.71
CA PHE A 107 11.94 -3.40 9.92
C PHE A 107 12.38 -4.08 8.63
N LEU A 108 11.46 -4.81 7.99
CA LEU A 108 11.74 -5.46 6.72
C LEU A 108 11.95 -4.44 5.59
N GLU A 109 11.13 -3.37 5.53
CA GLU A 109 11.29 -2.33 4.49
C GLU A 109 12.65 -1.64 4.56
N TYR A 110 13.08 -1.24 5.77
CA TYR A 110 14.37 -0.56 5.95
C TYR A 110 15.55 -1.50 5.72
N LYS A 111 15.43 -2.76 6.18
CA LYS A 111 16.44 -3.79 5.89
C LYS A 111 16.57 -4.04 4.38
N TYR A 112 15.46 -4.11 3.66
CA TYR A 112 15.47 -4.32 2.21
C TYR A 112 16.10 -3.15 1.45
N ARG A 113 15.84 -1.90 1.89
CA ARG A 113 16.30 -0.69 1.19
C ARG A 113 17.73 -0.29 1.53
N TYR A 114 18.13 -0.48 2.78
CA TYR A 114 19.35 0.08 3.35
C TYR A 114 20.23 -0.97 4.05
N GLY A 115 19.93 -2.25 3.90
CA GLY A 115 20.64 -3.33 4.55
C GLY A 115 20.45 -3.36 6.07
N ILE A 116 21.42 -3.95 6.76
CA ILE A 116 21.36 -4.12 8.23
C ILE A 116 21.36 -2.78 8.99
N PHE A 117 22.03 -1.76 8.46
CA PHE A 117 22.01 -0.41 9.03
C PHE A 117 20.61 0.19 9.01
N GLY A 118 19.86 0.00 7.92
CA GLY A 118 18.46 0.42 7.85
C GLY A 118 17.59 -0.23 8.91
N TYR A 119 17.80 -1.53 9.17
CA TYR A 119 17.10 -2.23 10.23
C TYR A 119 17.34 -1.56 11.60
N TYR A 120 18.60 -1.27 11.97
CA TYR A 120 18.91 -0.65 13.25
C TYR A 120 18.42 0.80 13.38
N ILE A 121 18.47 1.57 12.28
CA ILE A 121 17.89 2.93 12.25
C ILE A 121 16.38 2.85 12.55
N TYR A 122 15.66 1.93 11.88
CA TYR A 122 14.24 1.77 12.14
C TYR A 122 13.96 1.26 13.55
N TYR A 123 14.75 0.30 14.06
CA TYR A 123 14.64 -0.22 15.41
C TYR A 123 14.76 0.90 16.46
N PHE A 124 15.73 1.79 16.32
CA PHE A 124 15.92 2.93 17.22
C PHE A 124 14.68 3.85 17.21
N MET A 125 14.24 4.28 16.03
CA MET A 125 13.04 5.11 15.89
C MET A 125 11.80 4.43 16.47
N PHE A 126 11.60 3.15 16.17
CA PHE A 126 10.48 2.36 16.68
C PHE A 126 10.50 2.25 18.20
N LYS A 127 11.64 1.83 18.78
CA LYS A 127 11.80 1.67 20.23
C LYS A 127 11.51 2.96 20.99
N TRP A 128 11.92 4.10 20.44
CA TRP A 128 11.68 5.39 21.07
C TRP A 128 10.21 5.82 20.93
N ILE A 129 9.61 5.71 19.75
CA ILE A 129 8.20 6.06 19.50
C ILE A 129 7.25 5.17 20.32
N SER A 130 7.52 3.87 20.40
CA SER A 130 6.66 2.91 21.13
C SER A 130 6.57 3.18 22.63
N LYS A 131 7.56 3.88 23.20
CA LYS A 131 7.51 4.36 24.60
C LYS A 131 6.61 5.59 24.78
N LYS A 132 6.33 6.33 23.71
CA LYS A 132 5.60 7.61 23.74
C LYS A 132 4.19 7.50 23.19
N LEU A 133 3.97 6.66 22.18
CA LEU A 133 2.70 6.51 21.47
C LEU A 133 2.23 5.05 21.48
N LYS A 134 0.91 4.85 21.55
CA LYS A 134 0.30 3.53 21.38
C LYS A 134 0.47 3.05 19.93
N ILE A 135 0.69 1.74 19.75
CA ILE A 135 0.87 1.18 18.41
C ILE A 135 -0.43 0.57 17.93
N ILE A 136 -0.83 0.93 16.72
CA ILE A 136 -1.86 0.29 15.93
C ILE A 136 -1.20 -0.25 14.67
N SER A 137 -1.51 -1.47 14.25
CA SER A 137 -0.91 -2.09 13.06
C SER A 137 -1.96 -2.52 12.05
N CYS A 138 -1.60 -2.58 10.78
CA CYS A 138 -2.46 -3.17 9.75
C CYS A 138 -2.36 -4.70 9.69
N SER A 139 -1.47 -5.33 10.42
CA SER A 139 -1.26 -6.78 10.40
C SER A 139 -0.72 -7.29 11.74
N ASN A 140 -1.07 -8.52 12.10
CA ASN A 140 -0.51 -9.26 13.25
C ASN A 140 0.90 -9.79 12.99
N ASN A 141 1.29 -9.87 11.73
CA ASN A 141 2.42 -10.66 11.28
C ASN A 141 3.69 -9.82 11.10
N PHE A 142 3.79 -8.65 11.72
CA PHE A 142 5.03 -7.89 11.70
C PHE A 142 6.06 -8.55 12.60
N THR A 143 7.25 -8.76 12.06
CA THR A 143 8.30 -9.65 12.59
C THR A 143 8.77 -9.32 14.00
N HIS A 144 8.57 -8.10 14.50
CA HIS A 144 9.14 -7.64 15.78
C HIS A 144 8.12 -6.95 16.70
N VAL A 145 6.83 -7.00 16.35
CA VAL A 145 5.82 -6.24 17.08
C VAL A 145 4.60 -7.10 17.35
N LYS A 146 4.42 -7.49 18.62
CA LYS A 146 3.11 -8.01 19.07
C LYS A 146 2.18 -6.81 19.31
N VAL A 147 1.30 -6.52 18.36
CA VAL A 147 0.35 -5.42 18.48
C VAL A 147 -1.02 -5.94 18.87
N LYS A 148 -1.59 -5.37 19.93
CA LYS A 148 -2.96 -5.73 20.39
C LYS A 148 -4.04 -5.11 19.48
N ASN A 149 -3.77 -3.92 18.93
CA ASN A 149 -4.75 -3.17 18.16
C ASN A 149 -4.46 -3.28 16.66
N ILE A 150 -5.36 -3.92 15.92
CA ILE A 150 -5.23 -4.15 14.50
C ILE A 150 -6.31 -3.42 13.75
N LEU A 151 -5.91 -2.71 12.71
CA LEU A 151 -6.79 -1.99 11.81
C LEU A 151 -6.43 -2.33 10.36
N HIS A 152 -7.17 -3.23 9.75
CA HIS A 152 -6.98 -3.60 8.36
C HIS A 152 -7.44 -2.48 7.42
N PRO A 153 -6.58 -1.93 6.57
CA PRO A 153 -6.99 -0.96 5.57
C PRO A 153 -7.79 -1.66 4.47
N SER A 154 -8.98 -1.17 4.18
CA SER A 154 -9.78 -1.64 3.05
C SER A 154 -10.40 -0.46 2.33
N GLU A 155 -10.33 -0.47 1.01
CA GLU A 155 -11.05 0.47 0.14
C GLU A 155 -12.19 -0.22 -0.60
N LEU A 156 -12.49 -1.47 -0.24
CA LEU A 156 -13.60 -2.20 -0.82
C LEU A 156 -14.93 -1.61 -0.35
N ASN A 157 -15.79 -1.34 -1.29
CA ASN A 157 -17.18 -0.94 -1.08
C ASN A 157 -18.11 -1.91 -1.82
N SER A 158 -19.41 -1.72 -1.68
CA SER A 158 -20.42 -2.58 -2.34
C SER A 158 -20.25 -2.70 -3.86
N THR A 159 -19.61 -1.71 -4.51
CA THR A 159 -19.36 -1.74 -5.96
C THR A 159 -18.45 -2.90 -6.36
N TRP A 160 -17.48 -3.27 -5.52
CA TRP A 160 -16.58 -4.38 -5.76
C TRP A 160 -17.28 -5.76 -5.74
N LEU A 161 -18.37 -5.88 -5.02
CA LEU A 161 -19.12 -7.13 -4.86
C LEU A 161 -20.30 -7.24 -5.85
N LYS A 162 -20.67 -6.14 -6.50
CA LYS A 162 -21.78 -6.14 -7.46
C LYS A 162 -21.40 -6.88 -8.75
N LYS A 163 -22.37 -7.65 -9.29
CA LYS A 163 -22.25 -8.34 -10.59
C LYS A 163 -20.99 -9.21 -10.70
N THR A 164 -20.55 -9.79 -9.57
CA THR A 164 -19.40 -10.69 -9.55
C THR A 164 -19.81 -12.02 -10.16
N LYS A 165 -19.19 -12.41 -11.27
CA LYS A 165 -19.41 -13.70 -11.96
C LYS A 165 -18.08 -14.22 -12.49
N ILE A 166 -17.89 -15.51 -12.41
CA ILE A 166 -16.76 -16.17 -13.10
C ILE A 166 -17.01 -16.07 -14.60
N LYS A 167 -16.06 -15.55 -15.34
CA LYS A 167 -16.13 -15.43 -16.79
C LYS A 167 -15.47 -16.63 -17.46
N ASN A 168 -16.01 -17.05 -18.60
CA ASN A 168 -15.42 -18.11 -19.41
C ASN A 168 -14.39 -17.58 -20.42
N LYS A 169 -14.41 -16.27 -20.72
CA LYS A 169 -13.47 -15.65 -21.66
C LYS A 169 -12.76 -14.48 -20.98
N PHE A 170 -11.44 -14.44 -21.13
CA PHE A 170 -10.56 -13.42 -20.55
C PHE A 170 -9.79 -12.70 -21.65
N LYS A 171 -9.50 -11.40 -21.43
CA LYS A 171 -8.67 -10.61 -22.34
C LYS A 171 -7.18 -10.74 -22.03
N THR A 172 -6.86 -11.07 -20.79
CA THR A 172 -5.49 -11.30 -20.32
C THR A 172 -5.44 -12.48 -19.38
N ASP A 173 -4.35 -13.25 -19.43
CA ASP A 173 -4.18 -14.40 -18.56
C ASP A 173 -3.79 -13.97 -17.16
N PHE A 174 -2.93 -12.96 -17.04
CA PHE A 174 -2.42 -12.47 -15.77
C PHE A 174 -2.60 -10.97 -15.61
N LEU A 175 -2.92 -10.58 -14.37
CA LEU A 175 -3.02 -9.19 -13.95
C LEU A 175 -2.09 -8.91 -12.79
N TYR A 176 -1.33 -7.83 -12.88
CA TYR A 176 -0.65 -7.20 -11.77
C TYR A 176 -1.18 -5.78 -11.60
N VAL A 177 -1.50 -5.40 -10.36
CA VAL A 177 -1.88 -4.04 -10.00
C VAL A 177 -0.97 -3.54 -8.88
N GLY A 178 -0.21 -2.49 -9.17
CA GLY A 178 0.73 -1.93 -8.20
C GLY A 178 1.75 -0.99 -8.82
N ARG A 179 2.53 -0.33 -7.97
CA ARG A 179 3.60 0.56 -8.43
C ARG A 179 4.72 -0.24 -9.12
N PHE A 180 5.24 0.30 -10.20
CA PHE A 180 6.36 -0.32 -10.92
C PHE A 180 7.69 -0.03 -10.19
N LYS A 181 7.93 -0.74 -9.07
CA LYS A 181 9.09 -0.59 -8.21
C LYS A 181 9.75 -1.93 -7.94
N LYS A 182 11.04 -1.90 -7.54
CA LYS A 182 11.84 -3.09 -7.26
C LYS A 182 11.24 -3.93 -6.13
N ASP A 183 10.86 -3.30 -5.02
CA ASP A 183 10.24 -3.94 -3.85
C ASP A 183 8.88 -4.59 -4.17
N LYS A 184 8.19 -4.13 -5.22
CA LYS A 184 6.92 -4.70 -5.70
C LYS A 184 7.10 -5.81 -6.74
N GLY A 185 8.33 -6.15 -7.09
CA GLY A 185 8.65 -7.27 -7.97
C GLY A 185 8.20 -7.13 -9.42
N ALA A 186 7.72 -5.95 -9.85
CA ALA A 186 7.21 -5.75 -11.20
C ALA A 186 8.27 -5.99 -12.29
N LEU A 187 9.54 -5.64 -12.00
CA LEU A 187 10.66 -5.93 -12.90
C LEU A 187 10.91 -7.43 -13.05
N TYR A 188 10.88 -8.16 -11.94
CA TYR A 188 11.02 -9.61 -11.92
C TYR A 188 9.89 -10.27 -12.73
N LEU A 189 8.66 -9.83 -12.53
CA LEU A 189 7.50 -10.32 -13.27
C LEU A 189 7.66 -10.10 -14.78
N THR A 190 8.06 -8.90 -15.18
CA THR A 190 8.31 -8.57 -16.59
C THR A 190 9.38 -9.50 -17.20
N LYS A 191 10.48 -9.76 -16.47
CA LYS A 191 11.53 -10.67 -16.92
C LYS A 191 11.02 -12.09 -17.12
N ILE A 192 10.29 -12.65 -16.14
CA ILE A 192 9.74 -14.02 -16.22
C ILE A 192 8.78 -14.16 -17.40
N PHE A 193 7.88 -13.19 -17.63
CA PHE A 193 6.95 -13.26 -18.75
C PHE A 193 7.66 -13.11 -20.10
N LYS A 194 8.74 -12.36 -20.15
CA LYS A 194 9.55 -12.24 -21.37
C LYS A 194 10.35 -13.50 -21.69
N GLU A 195 10.87 -14.18 -20.68
CA GLU A 195 11.80 -15.31 -20.86
C GLU A 195 11.07 -16.67 -20.84
N TYR A 196 10.16 -16.90 -19.90
CA TYR A 196 9.61 -18.21 -19.60
C TYR A 196 8.10 -18.35 -19.84
N LEU A 197 7.34 -17.24 -19.77
CA LEU A 197 5.88 -17.27 -19.92
C LEU A 197 5.42 -16.55 -21.20
N LYS A 198 6.15 -16.78 -22.30
CA LYS A 198 5.94 -16.07 -23.59
C LYS A 198 4.56 -16.29 -24.21
N ASN A 199 3.90 -17.39 -23.88
CA ASN A 199 2.58 -17.74 -24.44
C ASN A 199 1.42 -17.11 -23.66
N TYR A 200 1.68 -16.48 -22.52
CA TYR A 200 0.66 -15.86 -21.70
C TYR A 200 0.65 -14.33 -21.84
N LYS A 201 -0.55 -13.74 -21.79
CA LYS A 201 -0.77 -12.29 -21.79
C LYS A 201 -0.74 -11.76 -20.36
N LEU A 202 0.05 -10.73 -20.13
CA LEU A 202 0.15 -10.03 -18.85
C LEU A 202 -0.31 -8.58 -18.99
N THR A 203 -1.19 -8.15 -18.08
CA THR A 203 -1.53 -6.73 -17.93
C THR A 203 -0.93 -6.19 -16.64
N ILE A 204 -0.15 -5.11 -16.73
CA ILE A 204 0.48 -4.41 -15.60
C ILE A 204 -0.18 -3.06 -15.44
N VAL A 205 -0.81 -2.81 -14.29
CA VAL A 205 -1.48 -1.55 -13.94
C VAL A 205 -0.68 -0.80 -12.87
N GLY A 206 -0.56 0.52 -13.01
CA GLY A 206 0.14 1.39 -12.08
C GLY A 206 1.57 1.74 -12.51
N THR A 207 1.88 1.57 -13.78
CA THR A 207 3.17 1.90 -14.38
C THR A 207 3.14 3.31 -14.96
N GLU A 208 4.05 4.18 -14.55
CA GLU A 208 4.24 5.45 -15.24
C GLU A 208 4.97 5.24 -16.58
N LYS A 209 4.53 5.93 -17.64
CA LYS A 209 5.11 5.81 -19.00
C LYS A 209 6.63 5.94 -19.04
N LYS A 210 7.20 6.81 -18.20
CA LYS A 210 8.65 7.03 -18.10
C LYS A 210 9.46 5.80 -17.67
N PHE A 211 8.83 4.82 -17.00
CA PHE A 211 9.49 3.59 -16.57
C PHE A 211 9.42 2.47 -17.60
N ILE A 212 8.61 2.64 -18.65
CA ILE A 212 8.51 1.67 -19.75
C ILE A 212 9.67 1.93 -20.70
N LYS A 213 10.86 1.46 -20.33
CA LYS A 213 12.04 1.54 -21.20
C LYS A 213 11.86 0.60 -22.41
N LYS A 214 12.50 0.94 -23.54
CA LYS A 214 12.49 0.13 -24.76
C LYS A 214 12.79 -1.36 -24.50
N ASN A 215 13.63 -1.67 -23.51
CA ASN A 215 14.01 -3.02 -23.11
C ASN A 215 12.89 -3.83 -22.44
N PHE A 216 11.80 -3.19 -21.97
CA PHE A 216 10.65 -3.87 -21.37
C PHE A 216 9.51 -4.12 -22.36
N TYR A 217 9.66 -3.64 -23.60
CA TYR A 217 8.65 -3.89 -24.62
C TYR A 217 8.58 -5.39 -24.91
N ASN A 218 7.34 -5.92 -24.84
CA ASN A 218 7.00 -7.28 -25.24
C ASN A 218 5.54 -7.27 -25.70
N ARG A 219 5.25 -7.89 -26.85
CA ARG A 219 3.89 -7.92 -27.42
C ARG A 219 2.83 -8.53 -26.52
N ASN A 220 3.24 -9.39 -25.59
CA ASN A 220 2.35 -10.08 -24.67
C ASN A 220 2.20 -9.35 -23.32
N ILE A 221 2.88 -8.21 -23.12
CA ILE A 221 2.81 -7.44 -21.88
C ILE A 221 2.20 -6.07 -22.17
N LYS A 222 1.00 -5.84 -21.63
CA LYS A 222 0.30 -4.56 -21.70
C LYS A 222 0.57 -3.74 -20.44
N TYR A 223 1.04 -2.51 -20.63
CA TYR A 223 1.27 -1.56 -19.54
C TYR A 223 0.16 -0.51 -19.50
N ILE A 224 -0.43 -0.30 -18.32
CA ILE A 224 -1.48 0.68 -18.06
C ILE A 224 -1.02 1.58 -16.93
N GLY A 225 -1.24 2.89 -17.06
CA GLY A 225 -0.97 3.85 -16.00
C GLY A 225 -1.81 3.64 -14.74
N SER A 226 -1.63 4.51 -13.76
CA SER A 226 -2.47 4.49 -12.55
C SER A 226 -3.93 4.76 -12.89
N ILE A 227 -4.83 4.00 -12.28
CA ILE A 227 -6.28 4.10 -12.48
C ILE A 227 -6.91 4.53 -11.16
N SER A 228 -7.57 5.69 -11.16
CA SER A 228 -8.33 6.21 -10.01
C SER A 228 -9.82 5.86 -10.08
N ASN A 229 -10.35 5.56 -11.26
CA ASN A 229 -11.74 5.18 -11.43
C ASN A 229 -11.97 3.72 -11.04
N VAL A 230 -12.71 3.50 -9.95
CA VAL A 230 -12.98 2.18 -9.37
C VAL A 230 -13.69 1.24 -10.37
N LYS A 231 -14.69 1.73 -11.12
CA LYS A 231 -15.41 0.89 -12.10
C LYS A 231 -14.47 0.42 -13.21
N LYS A 232 -13.58 1.29 -13.69
CA LYS A 232 -12.56 0.93 -14.70
C LYS A 232 -11.58 -0.10 -14.15
N LEU A 233 -11.17 0.04 -12.90
CA LEU A 233 -10.27 -0.91 -12.24
C LEU A 233 -10.95 -2.28 -12.08
N ILE A 234 -12.20 -2.32 -11.62
CA ILE A 234 -13.01 -3.55 -11.53
C ILE A 234 -13.09 -4.25 -12.88
N ASN A 235 -13.37 -3.53 -13.95
CA ASN A 235 -13.43 -4.12 -15.31
C ASN A 235 -12.11 -4.79 -15.71
N ILE A 236 -10.96 -4.21 -15.33
CA ILE A 236 -9.64 -4.81 -15.61
C ILE A 236 -9.43 -6.09 -14.81
N TYR A 237 -9.84 -6.12 -13.53
CA TYR A 237 -9.82 -7.38 -12.77
C TYR A 237 -10.73 -8.43 -13.42
N ASP A 238 -11.93 -8.06 -13.87
CA ASP A 238 -12.87 -8.97 -14.51
C ASP A 238 -12.37 -9.51 -15.84
N GLU A 239 -11.55 -8.76 -16.57
CA GLU A 239 -10.94 -9.15 -17.84
C GLU A 239 -9.72 -10.06 -17.66
N ALA A 240 -9.23 -10.23 -16.44
CA ALA A 240 -8.09 -11.07 -16.13
C ALA A 240 -8.51 -12.45 -15.61
N ARG A 241 -7.70 -13.48 -15.90
CA ARG A 241 -7.92 -14.85 -15.42
C ARG A 241 -7.30 -15.06 -14.04
N ILE A 242 -6.03 -14.73 -13.86
CA ILE A 242 -5.26 -14.93 -12.64
C ILE A 242 -4.65 -13.60 -12.20
N PHE A 243 -4.70 -13.29 -10.91
CA PHE A 243 -3.96 -12.18 -10.33
C PHE A 243 -2.60 -12.66 -9.82
N ILE A 244 -1.53 -11.90 -10.06
CA ILE A 244 -0.19 -12.23 -9.58
C ILE A 244 0.42 -11.07 -8.80
N LEU A 245 0.89 -11.34 -7.58
CA LEU A 245 1.54 -10.35 -6.70
C LEU A 245 3.00 -10.75 -6.46
N PRO A 246 3.95 -10.20 -7.23
CA PRO A 246 5.36 -10.58 -7.17
C PRO A 246 6.16 -9.82 -6.11
N SER A 247 5.51 -9.17 -5.16
CA SER A 247 6.16 -8.33 -4.15
C SER A 247 7.16 -9.11 -3.30
N TYR A 248 8.22 -8.42 -2.88
CA TYR A 248 9.19 -8.93 -1.89
C TYR A 248 8.77 -8.57 -0.47
N ILE A 249 8.06 -7.45 -0.31
CA ILE A 249 7.59 -6.96 0.98
C ILE A 249 6.21 -6.35 0.82
N GLU A 250 5.31 -6.69 1.73
CA GLU A 250 3.97 -6.09 1.86
C GLU A 250 3.63 -5.86 3.33
N GLY A 251 2.77 -4.88 3.61
CA GLY A 251 2.13 -4.75 4.91
C GLY A 251 0.78 -5.43 4.90
N PHE A 252 -0.18 -4.78 4.25
CA PHE A 252 -1.52 -5.30 3.98
C PHE A 252 -1.87 -4.95 2.53
N PRO A 253 -1.61 -5.86 1.58
CA PRO A 253 -1.83 -5.59 0.16
C PRO A 253 -3.31 -5.58 -0.19
N LYS A 254 -3.89 -4.39 -0.37
CA LYS A 254 -5.32 -4.17 -0.72
C LYS A 254 -5.71 -4.93 -1.98
N VAL A 255 -4.80 -5.04 -2.94
CA VAL A 255 -5.00 -5.75 -4.21
C VAL A 255 -5.37 -7.23 -4.04
N ILE A 256 -5.00 -7.87 -2.93
CA ILE A 256 -5.46 -9.23 -2.60
C ILE A 256 -6.95 -9.22 -2.32
N SER A 257 -7.44 -8.29 -1.50
CA SER A 257 -8.87 -8.17 -1.22
C SER A 257 -9.67 -7.78 -2.46
N GLU A 258 -9.14 -6.87 -3.27
CA GLU A 258 -9.71 -6.48 -4.57
C GLU A 258 -9.84 -7.69 -5.51
N SER A 259 -8.79 -8.50 -5.60
CA SER A 259 -8.75 -9.69 -6.44
C SER A 259 -9.75 -10.76 -5.99
N LEU A 260 -9.78 -11.06 -4.69
CA LEU A 260 -10.74 -12.00 -4.11
C LEU A 260 -12.18 -11.53 -4.28
N ALA A 261 -12.45 -10.22 -4.11
CA ALA A 261 -13.77 -9.63 -4.36
C ALA A 261 -14.23 -9.80 -5.82
N ARG A 262 -13.31 -10.03 -6.76
CA ARG A 262 -13.60 -10.32 -8.17
C ARG A 262 -13.42 -11.80 -8.54
N LEU A 263 -13.38 -12.69 -7.54
CA LEU A 263 -13.23 -14.15 -7.70
C LEU A 263 -12.02 -14.52 -8.56
N LYS A 264 -10.88 -13.85 -8.35
CA LYS A 264 -9.66 -14.16 -9.07
C LYS A 264 -8.74 -15.02 -8.18
N PRO A 265 -8.28 -16.16 -8.66
CA PRO A 265 -7.19 -16.87 -8.01
C PRO A 265 -5.94 -16.00 -8.01
N ILE A 266 -5.19 -16.08 -6.92
CA ILE A 266 -4.05 -15.20 -6.67
C ILE A 266 -2.79 -16.04 -6.54
N ILE A 267 -1.76 -15.72 -7.31
CA ILE A 267 -0.42 -16.26 -7.11
C ILE A 267 0.41 -15.22 -6.35
N ILE A 268 1.01 -15.65 -5.24
CA ILE A 268 2.01 -14.89 -4.48
C ILE A 268 3.29 -15.69 -4.33
N PHE A 269 4.38 -15.02 -3.97
CA PHE A 269 5.65 -15.68 -3.68
C PHE A 269 5.87 -15.86 -2.17
N GLU A 270 6.72 -16.82 -1.79
CA GLU A 270 7.03 -17.18 -0.39
C GLU A 270 7.47 -15.98 0.45
N ASP A 271 8.12 -14.97 -0.19
CA ASP A 271 8.56 -13.74 0.47
C ASP A 271 7.44 -13.04 1.27
N ILE A 272 6.21 -13.13 0.76
CA ILE A 272 5.03 -12.50 1.37
C ILE A 272 3.96 -13.50 1.79
N LYS A 273 4.32 -14.77 2.06
CA LYS A 273 3.36 -15.82 2.46
C LYS A 273 2.49 -15.45 3.66
N TYR A 274 3.01 -14.60 4.55
CA TYR A 274 2.30 -14.11 5.74
C TYR A 274 1.03 -13.30 5.41
N VAL A 275 0.91 -12.75 4.20
CA VAL A 275 -0.29 -11.99 3.80
C VAL A 275 -1.49 -12.88 3.48
N VAL A 276 -1.34 -14.20 3.40
CA VAL A 276 -2.45 -15.14 3.15
C VAL A 276 -3.49 -15.06 4.26
N ASN A 277 -3.05 -15.08 5.50
CA ASN A 277 -3.89 -14.90 6.69
C ASN A 277 -5.18 -15.76 6.68
N GLY A 278 -5.06 -17.04 6.32
CA GLY A 278 -6.17 -18.00 6.26
C GLY A 278 -7.13 -17.86 5.07
N ARG A 279 -6.91 -16.90 4.16
CA ARG A 279 -7.79 -16.69 3.00
C ARG A 279 -7.58 -17.77 1.95
N LYS A 280 -8.68 -18.29 1.41
CA LYS A 280 -8.68 -19.25 0.29
C LYS A 280 -8.47 -18.55 -1.06
N GLY A 281 -8.13 -19.31 -2.10
CA GLY A 281 -7.89 -18.81 -3.45
C GLY A 281 -6.54 -18.12 -3.64
N ILE A 282 -5.61 -18.26 -2.69
CA ILE A 282 -4.25 -17.72 -2.75
C ILE A 282 -3.25 -18.89 -2.82
N PHE A 283 -2.45 -18.92 -3.86
CA PHE A 283 -1.49 -19.94 -4.17
C PHE A 283 -0.07 -19.41 -3.95
N ILE A 284 0.70 -20.08 -3.09
CA ILE A 284 2.07 -19.70 -2.76
C ILE A 284 3.03 -20.45 -3.66
N CYS A 285 3.97 -19.77 -4.28
CA CYS A 285 5.03 -20.39 -5.05
C CYS A 285 6.42 -19.89 -4.66
N LYS A 286 7.43 -20.74 -4.90
CA LYS A 286 8.82 -20.32 -4.85
C LYS A 286 9.12 -19.36 -6.00
N ARG A 287 10.09 -18.48 -5.80
CA ARG A 287 10.50 -17.51 -6.82
C ARG A 287 11.40 -18.16 -7.88
N ASN A 288 10.85 -19.18 -8.55
CA ASN A 288 11.47 -19.83 -9.68
C ASN A 288 10.42 -20.27 -10.71
N GLU A 289 10.88 -20.61 -11.91
CA GLU A 289 10.03 -20.96 -13.05
C GLU A 289 9.20 -22.22 -12.79
N LEU A 290 9.81 -23.28 -12.27
CA LEU A 290 9.15 -24.58 -12.07
C LEU A 290 7.98 -24.47 -11.11
N SER A 291 8.18 -23.83 -9.95
CA SER A 291 7.12 -23.64 -8.96
C SER A 291 5.99 -22.77 -9.52
N LEU A 292 6.34 -21.71 -10.27
CA LEU A 292 5.34 -20.85 -10.88
C LEU A 292 4.52 -21.57 -11.93
N LYS A 293 5.15 -22.32 -12.85
CA LYS A 293 4.45 -23.13 -13.86
C LYS A 293 3.55 -24.20 -13.23
N LYS A 294 4.01 -24.88 -12.16
CA LYS A 294 3.20 -25.86 -11.43
C LYS A 294 1.92 -25.23 -10.88
N ASN A 295 2.03 -24.08 -10.22
CA ASN A 295 0.86 -23.38 -9.68
C ASN A 295 -0.08 -22.86 -10.80
N ILE A 296 0.47 -22.36 -11.90
CA ILE A 296 -0.33 -21.92 -13.05
C ILE A 296 -1.13 -23.10 -13.60
N ASN A 297 -0.49 -24.25 -13.88
CA ASN A 297 -1.15 -25.43 -14.41
C ASN A 297 -2.24 -25.95 -13.46
N TYR A 298 -1.95 -25.99 -12.16
CA TYR A 298 -2.93 -26.37 -11.16
C TYR A 298 -4.17 -25.46 -11.20
N ILE A 299 -3.97 -24.14 -11.17
CA ILE A 299 -5.08 -23.17 -11.23
C ILE A 299 -5.86 -23.31 -12.53
N LEU A 300 -5.18 -23.48 -13.67
CA LEU A 300 -5.86 -23.56 -14.97
C LEU A 300 -6.72 -24.83 -15.10
N ASN A 301 -6.26 -25.94 -14.53
CA ASN A 301 -6.99 -27.22 -14.55
C ASN A 301 -8.17 -27.25 -13.57
N ASN A 302 -8.11 -26.47 -12.47
CA ASN A 302 -9.13 -26.42 -11.41
C ASN A 302 -9.81 -25.05 -11.33
N TYR A 303 -9.91 -24.33 -12.44
CA TYR A 303 -10.38 -22.94 -12.43
C TYR A 303 -11.87 -22.77 -12.11
N LYS A 304 -12.66 -23.82 -12.23
CA LYS A 304 -14.11 -23.79 -11.98
C LYS A 304 -14.46 -24.14 -10.53
N ASP A 305 -13.50 -24.71 -9.79
CA ASP A 305 -13.64 -25.09 -8.39
C ASP A 305 -13.23 -23.94 -7.45
#